data_c2893ce34216a245bd821a4938ce9569
#
_entry.id   c2893ce34216a245bd821a4938ce9569
#
_cell.length_a   1.000
_cell.length_b   1.000
_cell.length_c   1.000
_cell.angle_alpha   90.00
_cell.angle_beta   90.00
_cell.angle_gamma   90.00
#
_symmetry.space_group_name_H-M   'P 1'
#
loop_
_entity.id
_entity.type
_entity.pdbx_description
1 polymer ?
#
loop_
_entity_poly.entity_id
_entity_poly.type
_entity_poly.pdbx_seq_one_letter_code
_entity_poly.pdbx_strand_id
1 'polypeptide(L)'
;MIARHWRGWTKPQDGDAYEALLTTKILPGLRGIEGYRGGYVLRSDSSAESEFVVINLFNSLESVKAFAGADYSTPVFEPEARVLLSRIEPTAHHYEVRADTL
;
A
#
# COMPACT_ATOMS: atom_id res chain seq x y z
N MET A 1 -0.45 -3.96 -17.08
CA MET A 1 -0.05 -3.35 -15.79
C MET A 1 -1.15 -3.58 -14.77
N ILE A 2 -0.76 -3.97 -13.57
CA ILE A 2 -1.67 -4.27 -12.47
C ILE A 2 -1.55 -3.20 -11.40
N ALA A 3 -2.68 -2.69 -10.93
CA ALA A 3 -2.75 -1.79 -9.77
C ALA A 3 -3.18 -2.61 -8.54
N ARG A 4 -2.34 -2.59 -7.52
CA ARG A 4 -2.64 -3.20 -6.21
C ARG A 4 -3.13 -2.09 -5.28
N HIS A 5 -4.34 -2.24 -4.79
CA HIS A 5 -5.02 -1.25 -3.95
C HIS A 5 -5.26 -1.83 -2.56
N TRP A 6 -4.92 -1.07 -1.53
CA TRP A 6 -5.16 -1.44 -0.15
C TRP A 6 -5.44 -0.22 0.70
N ARG A 7 -6.26 -0.37 1.74
CA ARG A 7 -6.57 0.69 2.70
C ARG A 7 -6.27 0.27 4.12
N GLY A 8 -5.80 1.25 4.90
CA GLY A 8 -5.63 1.10 6.33
C GLY A 8 -5.92 2.41 7.04
N TRP A 9 -6.16 2.34 8.33
CA TRP A 9 -6.51 3.50 9.14
C TRP A 9 -5.65 3.57 10.38
N THR A 10 -5.34 4.79 10.82
CA THR A 10 -4.64 5.03 12.08
C THR A 10 -5.50 5.90 12.98
N LYS A 11 -5.17 5.93 14.26
CA LYS A 11 -5.67 7.00 15.13
C LYS A 11 -5.11 8.33 14.61
N PRO A 12 -5.80 9.47 14.86
CA PRO A 12 -5.31 10.76 14.36
C PRO A 12 -3.88 11.08 14.79
N GLN A 13 -3.49 10.76 16.01
CA GLN A 13 -2.15 11.04 16.53
C GLN A 13 -1.05 10.18 15.89
N ASP A 14 -1.39 9.08 15.23
CA ASP A 14 -0.42 8.17 14.62
C ASP A 14 -0.31 8.35 13.10
N GLY A 15 -1.14 9.19 12.50
CA GLY A 15 -1.16 9.39 11.05
C GLY A 15 0.16 9.83 10.46
N ASP A 16 0.80 10.82 11.08
CA ASP A 16 2.08 11.35 10.58
C ASP A 16 3.19 10.32 10.68
N ALA A 17 3.21 9.55 11.78
CA ALA A 17 4.21 8.49 11.96
C ALA A 17 4.04 7.39 10.91
N TYR A 18 2.80 7.01 10.60
CA TYR A 18 2.52 5.99 9.59
C TYR A 18 2.90 6.49 8.18
N GLU A 19 2.55 7.72 7.86
CA GLU A 19 2.95 8.31 6.58
C GLU A 19 4.47 8.34 6.43
N ALA A 20 5.20 8.75 7.46
CA ALA A 20 6.67 8.76 7.46
C ALA A 20 7.23 7.36 7.23
N LEU A 21 6.67 6.34 7.88
CA LEU A 21 7.09 4.96 7.70
C LEU A 21 6.89 4.50 6.25
N LEU A 22 5.73 4.80 5.65
CA LEU A 22 5.44 4.44 4.27
C LEU A 22 6.42 5.11 3.29
N THR A 23 6.67 6.40 3.46
CA THR A 23 7.44 7.18 2.50
C THR A 23 8.95 7.02 2.64
N THR A 24 9.44 6.72 3.85
CA THR A 24 10.88 6.63 4.09
C THR A 24 11.42 5.20 4.11
N LYS A 25 10.58 4.21 4.41
CA LYS A 25 11.03 2.82 4.55
C LYS A 25 10.31 1.88 3.59
N ILE A 26 9.00 1.88 3.59
CA ILE A 26 8.23 0.85 2.88
C ILE A 26 8.27 1.08 1.37
N LEU A 27 7.88 2.24 0.88
CA LEU A 27 7.88 2.53 -0.55
C LEU A 27 9.28 2.46 -1.19
N PRO A 28 10.33 3.03 -0.57
CA PRO A 28 11.67 2.89 -1.14
C PRO A 28 12.10 1.44 -1.30
N GLY A 29 11.69 0.56 -0.38
CA GLY A 29 12.01 -0.87 -0.45
C GLY A 29 11.37 -1.58 -1.63
N LEU A 30 10.25 -1.06 -2.16
CA LEU A 30 9.58 -1.66 -3.31
C LEU A 30 10.32 -1.46 -4.62
N ARG A 31 11.18 -0.45 -4.72
CA ARG A 31 11.92 -0.13 -5.95
C ARG A 31 12.87 -1.24 -6.38
N GLY A 32 13.29 -2.11 -5.45
CA GLY A 32 14.13 -3.26 -5.75
C GLY A 32 13.38 -4.45 -6.33
N ILE A 33 12.06 -4.41 -6.38
CA ILE A 33 11.25 -5.51 -6.86
C ILE A 33 11.12 -5.39 -8.38
N GLU A 34 11.49 -6.46 -9.08
CA GLU A 34 11.37 -6.51 -10.53
C GLU A 34 9.92 -6.35 -10.95
N GLY A 35 9.68 -5.42 -11.87
CA GLY A 35 8.34 -5.14 -12.39
C GLY A 35 7.56 -4.10 -11.58
N TYR A 36 8.10 -3.59 -10.49
CA TYR A 36 7.46 -2.49 -9.76
C TYR A 36 7.58 -1.20 -10.58
N ARG A 37 6.45 -0.49 -10.74
CA ARG A 37 6.35 0.68 -11.61
C ARG A 37 6.11 1.99 -10.87
N GLY A 38 6.01 1.95 -9.55
CA GLY A 38 5.73 3.13 -8.75
C GLY A 38 4.39 3.01 -8.05
N GLY A 39 4.03 4.03 -7.30
CA GLY A 39 2.78 3.98 -6.56
C GLY A 39 2.43 5.31 -5.91
N TYR A 40 1.32 5.30 -5.20
CA TYR A 40 0.78 6.46 -4.51
C TYR A 40 0.43 6.11 -3.08
N VAL A 41 0.71 7.04 -2.17
CA VAL A 41 0.10 7.05 -0.84
C VAL A 41 -0.89 8.20 -0.82
N LEU A 42 -2.15 7.87 -0.59
CA LEU A 42 -3.22 8.85 -0.48
C LEU A 42 -3.67 8.90 0.97
N ARG A 43 -4.00 10.08 1.46
CA ARG A 43 -4.40 10.26 2.85
C ARG A 43 -5.62 11.16 2.94
N SER A 44 -6.54 10.79 3.82
CA SER A 44 -7.71 11.60 4.16
C SER A 44 -7.91 11.56 5.67
N ASP A 45 -7.91 12.73 6.31
CA ASP A 45 -8.02 12.84 7.75
C ASP A 45 -9.43 13.24 8.16
N SER A 46 -9.90 12.65 9.25
CA SER A 46 -11.11 13.07 9.96
C SER A 46 -10.78 13.25 11.44
N SER A 47 -11.75 13.72 12.21
CA SER A 47 -11.57 13.83 13.66
C SER A 47 -11.45 12.48 14.34
N ALA A 48 -11.93 11.41 13.71
CA ALA A 48 -11.95 10.07 14.29
C ALA A 48 -10.72 9.25 13.91
N GLU A 49 -10.21 9.41 12.68
CA GLU A 49 -9.09 8.59 12.18
C GLU A 49 -8.47 9.21 10.94
N SER A 50 -7.27 8.75 10.60
CA SER A 50 -6.62 9.04 9.32
C SER A 50 -6.73 7.81 8.44
N GLU A 51 -7.26 7.98 7.23
CA GLU A 51 -7.37 6.93 6.22
C GLU A 51 -6.19 7.01 5.26
N PHE A 52 -5.60 5.86 4.98
CA PHE A 52 -4.53 5.75 4.00
C PHE A 52 -4.95 4.78 2.90
N VAL A 53 -4.82 5.22 1.66
CA VAL A 53 -4.98 4.37 0.49
C VAL A 53 -3.61 4.24 -0.16
N VAL A 54 -3.16 3.00 -0.35
CA VAL A 54 -1.88 2.73 -0.99
C VAL A 54 -2.16 2.02 -2.32
N ILE A 55 -1.70 2.62 -3.39
CA ILE A 55 -1.82 2.07 -4.74
C ILE A 55 -0.43 1.83 -5.27
N ASN A 56 -0.09 0.58 -5.57
CA ASN A 56 1.18 0.20 -6.16
C ASN A 56 0.95 -0.39 -7.54
N LEU A 57 1.78 0.01 -8.50
CA LEU A 57 1.68 -0.42 -9.88
C LEU A 57 2.77 -1.44 -10.20
N PHE A 58 2.38 -2.53 -10.85
CA PHE A 58 3.28 -3.61 -11.25
C PHE A 58 3.07 -3.95 -12.71
N ASN A 59 4.13 -4.42 -13.38
CA ASN A 59 4.07 -4.82 -14.78
C ASN A 59 3.05 -5.95 -15.00
N SER A 60 2.93 -6.87 -14.05
CA SER A 60 2.15 -8.10 -14.21
C SER A 60 1.77 -8.66 -12.85
N LEU A 61 0.87 -9.63 -12.86
CA LEU A 61 0.51 -10.37 -11.66
C LEU A 61 1.69 -11.17 -11.09
N GLU A 62 2.60 -11.62 -11.95
CA GLU A 62 3.82 -12.29 -11.51
C GLU A 62 4.69 -11.38 -10.64
N SER A 63 4.79 -10.10 -10.99
CA SER A 63 5.52 -9.11 -10.19
C SER A 63 4.83 -8.88 -8.85
N VAL A 64 3.50 -8.88 -8.82
CA VAL A 64 2.74 -8.79 -7.57
C VAL A 64 3.06 -9.98 -6.66
N LYS A 65 3.12 -11.18 -7.22
CA LYS A 65 3.45 -12.39 -6.46
C LYS A 65 4.88 -12.35 -5.93
N ALA A 66 5.81 -11.78 -6.68
CA ALA A 66 7.18 -11.60 -6.21
C ALA A 66 7.26 -10.73 -4.97
N PHE A 67 6.37 -9.75 -4.85
CA PHE A 67 6.25 -8.88 -3.68
C PHE A 67 5.46 -9.55 -2.55
N ALA A 68 4.27 -10.06 -2.85
CA ALA A 68 3.27 -10.45 -1.84
C ALA A 68 3.17 -11.97 -1.61
N GLY A 69 3.84 -12.77 -2.43
CA GLY A 69 3.77 -14.22 -2.34
C GLY A 69 2.60 -14.82 -3.12
N ALA A 70 2.44 -16.12 -3.00
CA ALA A 70 1.39 -16.86 -3.72
C ALA A 70 -0.02 -16.39 -3.29
N ASP A 71 -0.19 -16.08 -2.02
CA ASP A 71 -1.44 -15.53 -1.48
C ASP A 71 -1.39 -14.00 -1.55
N TYR A 72 -1.36 -13.48 -2.76
CA TYR A 72 -1.12 -12.06 -3.01
C TYR A 72 -2.29 -11.15 -2.61
N SER A 73 -3.46 -11.69 -2.32
CA SER A 73 -4.57 -10.89 -1.80
C SER A 73 -4.41 -10.55 -0.32
N THR A 74 -3.52 -11.23 0.38
CA THR A 74 -3.22 -10.93 1.78
C THR A 74 -2.32 -9.69 1.84
N PRO A 75 -2.69 -8.66 2.63
CA PRO A 75 -1.85 -7.48 2.79
C PRO A 75 -0.50 -7.83 3.44
N VAL A 76 0.53 -7.08 3.05
CA VAL A 76 1.89 -7.25 3.57
C VAL A 76 2.21 -6.08 4.49
N PHE A 77 2.62 -6.39 5.74
CA PHE A 77 2.95 -5.37 6.75
C PHE A 77 4.32 -5.60 7.35
N GLU A 78 5.02 -4.51 7.61
CA GLU A 78 6.10 -4.49 8.57
C GLU A 78 5.50 -4.48 9.98
N PRO A 79 6.15 -5.09 10.99
CA PRO A 79 5.65 -5.05 12.36
C PRO A 79 5.41 -3.63 12.89
N GLU A 80 6.28 -2.69 12.55
CA GLU A 80 6.15 -1.28 12.91
C GLU A 80 4.87 -0.66 12.37
N ALA A 81 4.52 -0.99 11.13
CA ALA A 81 3.30 -0.51 10.50
C ALA A 81 2.07 -1.04 11.24
N ARG A 82 2.09 -2.31 11.60
CA ARG A 82 0.94 -2.93 12.26
C ARG A 82 0.62 -2.30 13.60
N VAL A 83 1.64 -1.84 14.33
CA VAL A 83 1.46 -1.15 15.62
C VAL A 83 0.71 0.17 15.45
N LEU A 84 0.97 0.88 14.35
CA LEU A 84 0.35 2.19 14.09
C LEU A 84 -1.06 2.08 13.51
N LEU A 85 -1.38 0.98 12.85
CA LEU A 85 -2.68 0.79 12.21
C LEU A 85 -3.74 0.40 13.23
N SER A 86 -4.81 1.19 13.32
CA SER A 86 -5.95 0.91 14.21
C SER A 86 -6.92 -0.08 13.60
N ARG A 87 -7.06 -0.06 12.27
CA ARG A 87 -7.80 -1.08 11.52
C ARG A 87 -7.25 -1.18 10.12
N ILE A 88 -7.53 -2.30 9.48
CA ILE A 88 -7.00 -2.61 8.14
C ILE A 88 -8.09 -3.20 7.28
N GLU A 89 -7.99 -2.98 5.99
CA GLU A 89 -8.74 -3.76 5.01
C GLU A 89 -8.09 -5.14 4.92
N PRO A 90 -8.84 -6.23 5.11
CA PRO A 90 -8.25 -7.57 5.22
C PRO A 90 -7.74 -8.13 3.90
N THR A 91 -8.14 -7.53 2.78
CA THR A 91 -7.80 -8.02 1.44
C THR A 91 -7.24 -6.87 0.61
N ALA A 92 -6.12 -7.11 -0.06
CA ALA A 92 -5.63 -6.22 -1.11
C ALA A 92 -6.34 -6.55 -2.42
N HIS A 93 -6.76 -5.54 -3.15
CA HIS A 93 -7.48 -5.70 -4.41
C HIS A 93 -6.58 -5.40 -5.59
N HIS A 94 -6.75 -6.15 -6.67
CA HIS A 94 -5.93 -6.01 -7.86
C HIS A 94 -6.81 -5.69 -9.06
N TYR A 95 -6.35 -4.71 -9.84
CA TYR A 95 -7.09 -4.22 -11.00
C TYR A 95 -6.14 -4.17 -12.19
N GLU A 96 -6.65 -4.52 -13.36
CA GLU A 96 -5.93 -4.28 -14.60
C GLU A 96 -6.06 -2.82 -14.97
N VAL A 97 -4.93 -2.13 -15.20
CA VAL A 97 -4.95 -0.75 -15.66
C VAL A 97 -5.38 -0.75 -17.13
N ARG A 98 -6.52 -0.14 -17.40
CA ARG A 98 -7.11 -0.14 -18.75
C ARG A 98 -6.81 1.14 -19.52
N ALA A 99 -6.52 2.21 -18.82
CA ALA A 99 -6.15 3.49 -19.42
C ALA A 99 -5.53 4.39 -18.38
N ASP A 100 -4.67 5.30 -18.81
CA ASP A 100 -4.19 6.40 -18.01
C ASP A 100 -4.00 7.64 -18.89
N THR A 101 -3.99 8.82 -18.26
CA THR A 101 -3.78 10.10 -18.96
C THR A 101 -2.62 10.88 -18.35
N LEU A 102 -1.80 10.19 -17.58
CA LEU A 102 -0.65 10.81 -16.88
C LEU A 102 0.49 11.14 -17.83
#